data_c2ac2df53d807636d87ef85d5e51d1e8
#
_entry.id   c2ac2df53d807636d87ef85d5e51d1e8
#
_cell.length_a   1.000
_cell.length_b   1.000
_cell.length_c   1.000
_cell.angle_alpha   90.00
_cell.angle_beta   90.00
_cell.angle_gamma   90.00
#
_symmetry.space_group_name_H-M   'P 1'
#
loop_
_entity.id
_entity.type
_entity.pdbx_description
1 polymer ?
#
loop_
_entity_poly.entity_id
_entity_poly.type
_entity_poly.pdbx_seq_one_letter_code
_entity_poly.pdbx_strand_id
1 'polypeptide(L)'
;MICFIILHYMVKEETIKCVESILEREMDNIQIIIVDNLSPNNSGQELFEYYKGNDIVDVLLNDENAGFASGNNVGYSYTKEKYNPDFMIIMNNDVELASENFDEKLREVYKKEKFFILGPDIYSTTYELHQSPKRLEHYTYQEVLSLHNKFNKSKEITLFLKLKSWLKSNDFLRTFVYQSRVKSKDIDFTKIYYNVPLHGSCVIYSKLFIDKEEFAFQPGTFFYYETEILDYICYKKEYKTMYSPELKVLHHQNVSTNVVYNNMLKKTIFANKCNYESTGVFLKVMESFQENGVDQ
;
A
#
# COMPACT_ATOMS: atom_id res chain seq x y z
N MET A 1 -17.39 -10.60 -8.61
CA MET A 1 -16.47 -9.70 -9.35
C MET A 1 -15.28 -9.35 -8.47
N ILE A 2 -14.07 -9.32 -9.03
CA ILE A 2 -12.85 -8.83 -8.39
C ILE A 2 -12.40 -7.57 -9.14
N CYS A 3 -12.15 -6.48 -8.42
CA CYS A 3 -11.63 -5.25 -9.01
C CYS A 3 -10.24 -4.95 -8.51
N PHE A 4 -9.32 -4.69 -9.43
CA PHE A 4 -7.95 -4.27 -9.14
C PHE A 4 -7.85 -2.75 -9.28
N ILE A 5 -7.26 -2.09 -8.30
CA ILE A 5 -7.04 -0.64 -8.29
C ILE A 5 -5.54 -0.40 -8.26
N ILE A 6 -5.02 0.25 -9.29
CA ILE A 6 -3.58 0.48 -9.48
C ILE A 6 -3.33 1.98 -9.51
N LEU A 7 -2.61 2.49 -8.51
CA LEU A 7 -2.21 3.89 -8.49
C LEU A 7 -0.99 4.10 -9.38
N HIS A 8 -1.16 4.88 -10.44
CA HIS A 8 -0.11 5.24 -11.39
C HIS A 8 0.52 6.59 -11.06
N TYR A 9 1.85 6.67 -11.16
CA TYR A 9 2.59 7.93 -11.18
C TYR A 9 3.88 7.79 -11.98
N MET A 10 3.96 8.47 -13.13
CA MET A 10 5.12 8.67 -14.01
C MET A 10 5.69 7.45 -14.76
N VAL A 11 5.53 6.23 -14.27
CA VAL A 11 6.23 5.05 -14.83
C VAL A 11 5.23 4.14 -15.55
N LYS A 12 4.93 4.48 -16.81
CA LYS A 12 3.93 3.80 -17.64
C LYS A 12 4.23 2.32 -17.85
N GLU A 13 5.48 1.99 -18.14
CA GLU A 13 5.93 0.63 -18.45
C GLU A 13 5.69 -0.33 -17.27
N GLU A 14 5.91 0.12 -16.04
CA GLU A 14 5.64 -0.70 -14.86
C GLU A 14 4.13 -0.90 -14.65
N THR A 15 3.33 0.15 -14.90
CA THR A 15 1.87 0.03 -14.82
C THR A 15 1.33 -0.96 -15.86
N ILE A 16 1.87 -0.95 -17.08
CA ILE A 16 1.51 -1.92 -18.12
C ILE A 16 1.87 -3.34 -17.68
N LYS A 17 3.09 -3.58 -17.19
CA LYS A 17 3.51 -4.91 -16.69
C LYS A 17 2.60 -5.40 -15.53
N CYS A 18 2.26 -4.50 -14.61
CA CYS A 18 1.33 -4.81 -13.52
C CYS A 18 -0.02 -5.28 -14.07
N VAL A 19 -0.61 -4.54 -15.02
CA VAL A 19 -1.87 -4.89 -15.69
C VAL A 19 -1.75 -6.22 -16.46
N GLU A 20 -0.68 -6.40 -17.22
CA GLU A 20 -0.42 -7.63 -17.97
C GLU A 20 -0.34 -8.84 -17.03
N SER A 21 0.33 -8.72 -15.88
CA SER A 21 0.42 -9.79 -14.88
C SER A 21 -0.95 -10.22 -14.34
N ILE A 22 -1.94 -9.32 -14.32
CA ILE A 22 -3.32 -9.62 -13.94
C ILE A 22 -4.06 -10.32 -15.09
N LEU A 23 -3.93 -9.78 -16.30
CA LEU A 23 -4.62 -10.31 -17.48
C LEU A 23 -4.13 -11.72 -17.87
N GLU A 24 -2.83 -12.00 -17.70
CA GLU A 24 -2.23 -13.32 -17.92
C GLU A 24 -2.79 -14.43 -17.00
N ARG A 25 -3.48 -14.08 -15.92
CA ARG A 25 -4.12 -15.07 -15.03
C ARG A 25 -5.47 -15.57 -15.57
N GLU A 26 -5.95 -15.01 -16.68
CA GLU A 26 -7.19 -15.44 -17.35
C GLU A 26 -8.39 -15.57 -16.39
N MET A 27 -8.45 -14.69 -15.39
CA MET A 27 -9.50 -14.70 -14.38
C MET A 27 -10.83 -14.20 -14.95
N ASP A 28 -11.91 -14.87 -14.61
CA ASP A 28 -13.26 -14.46 -14.97
C ASP A 28 -13.79 -13.33 -14.08
N ASN A 29 -14.60 -12.44 -14.66
CA ASN A 29 -15.34 -11.41 -13.93
C ASN A 29 -14.45 -10.48 -13.10
N ILE A 30 -13.43 -9.92 -13.77
CA ILE A 30 -12.52 -8.93 -13.22
C ILE A 30 -12.71 -7.56 -13.85
N GLN A 31 -12.26 -6.51 -13.15
CA GLN A 31 -12.10 -5.16 -13.66
C GLN A 31 -10.80 -4.57 -13.13
N ILE A 32 -10.11 -3.79 -13.95
CA ILE A 32 -8.86 -3.12 -13.57
C ILE A 32 -9.10 -1.61 -13.68
N ILE A 33 -8.77 -0.89 -12.62
CA ILE A 33 -8.91 0.56 -12.53
C ILE A 33 -7.51 1.15 -12.32
N ILE A 34 -7.00 1.84 -13.32
CA ILE A 34 -5.77 2.61 -13.22
C ILE A 34 -6.14 4.03 -12.81
N VAL A 35 -5.54 4.55 -11.75
CA VAL A 35 -5.72 5.92 -11.29
C VAL A 35 -4.41 6.68 -11.50
N ASP A 36 -4.37 7.57 -12.47
CA ASP A 36 -3.24 8.48 -12.65
C ASP A 36 -3.30 9.63 -11.64
N ASN A 37 -2.27 9.73 -10.81
CA ASN A 37 -2.18 10.74 -9.76
C ASN A 37 -1.52 12.03 -10.26
N LEU A 38 -1.99 12.55 -11.40
CA LEU A 38 -1.47 13.72 -12.13
C LEU A 38 0.01 13.56 -12.48
N SER A 39 0.34 12.61 -13.33
CA SER A 39 1.72 12.39 -13.81
C SER A 39 2.21 13.54 -14.70
N PRO A 40 3.27 14.28 -14.31
CA PRO A 40 3.70 15.47 -15.05
C PRO A 40 4.37 15.17 -16.40
N ASN A 41 4.67 13.92 -16.68
CA ASN A 41 5.27 13.43 -17.92
C ASN A 41 4.24 12.93 -18.94
N ASN A 42 2.97 13.23 -18.75
CA ASN A 42 1.85 12.82 -19.63
C ASN A 42 1.59 11.31 -19.70
N SER A 43 2.24 10.50 -18.84
CA SER A 43 2.10 9.03 -18.87
C SER A 43 0.68 8.55 -18.54
N GLY A 44 -0.08 9.31 -17.73
CA GLY A 44 -1.49 9.03 -17.46
C GLY A 44 -2.36 9.12 -18.71
N GLN A 45 -2.19 10.20 -19.50
CA GLN A 45 -2.90 10.37 -20.77
C GLN A 45 -2.51 9.28 -21.79
N GLU A 46 -1.22 8.88 -21.80
CA GLU A 46 -0.77 7.79 -22.67
C GLU A 46 -1.39 6.45 -22.29
N LEU A 47 -1.56 6.16 -20.99
CA LEU A 47 -2.28 4.97 -20.51
C LEU A 47 -3.77 5.03 -20.87
N PHE A 48 -4.40 6.20 -20.75
CA PHE A 48 -5.79 6.41 -21.14
C PHE A 48 -6.00 6.09 -22.62
N GLU A 49 -5.15 6.58 -23.52
CA GLU A 49 -5.25 6.28 -24.97
C GLU A 49 -4.88 4.80 -25.27
N TYR A 50 -3.91 4.23 -24.53
CA TYR A 50 -3.47 2.84 -24.71
C TYR A 50 -4.58 1.83 -24.38
N TYR A 51 -5.35 2.07 -23.30
CA TYR A 51 -6.45 1.19 -22.88
C TYR A 51 -7.83 1.62 -23.42
N LYS A 52 -7.89 2.65 -24.26
CA LYS A 52 -9.14 3.14 -24.83
C LYS A 52 -9.89 2.07 -25.60
N GLY A 53 -11.13 1.81 -25.18
CA GLY A 53 -11.97 0.76 -25.77
C GLY A 53 -11.68 -0.65 -25.24
N ASN A 54 -10.87 -0.79 -24.19
CA ASN A 54 -10.72 -2.04 -23.47
C ASN A 54 -11.85 -2.16 -22.44
N ASP A 55 -12.62 -3.24 -22.50
CA ASP A 55 -13.81 -3.44 -21.65
C ASP A 55 -13.43 -3.81 -20.19
N ILE A 56 -12.17 -4.22 -19.96
CA ILE A 56 -11.70 -4.70 -18.65
C ILE A 56 -10.90 -3.62 -17.91
N VAL A 57 -10.37 -2.59 -18.60
CA VAL A 57 -9.47 -1.59 -18.01
C VAL A 57 -10.09 -0.20 -18.11
N ASP A 58 -10.36 0.41 -16.95
CA ASP A 58 -10.69 1.83 -16.83
C ASP A 58 -9.45 2.64 -16.45
N VAL A 59 -9.30 3.82 -17.01
CA VAL A 59 -8.24 4.76 -16.63
C VAL A 59 -8.86 6.07 -16.16
N LEU A 60 -8.56 6.45 -14.91
CA LEU A 60 -8.99 7.69 -14.27
C LEU A 60 -7.81 8.66 -14.24
N LEU A 61 -8.04 9.90 -14.61
CA LEU A 61 -7.04 10.96 -14.58
C LEU A 61 -7.42 11.95 -13.46
N ASN A 62 -6.60 12.03 -12.41
CA ASN A 62 -6.82 12.98 -11.33
C ASN A 62 -6.35 14.38 -11.72
N ASP A 63 -7.04 15.41 -11.22
CA ASP A 63 -6.70 16.82 -11.43
C ASP A 63 -5.57 17.31 -10.52
N GLU A 64 -5.22 16.53 -9.49
CA GLU A 64 -4.14 16.81 -8.55
C GLU A 64 -3.41 15.56 -8.08
N ASN A 65 -2.14 15.69 -7.67
CA ASN A 65 -1.44 14.65 -6.93
C ASN A 65 -1.73 14.79 -5.44
N ALA A 66 -2.79 14.14 -4.98
CA ALA A 66 -3.22 14.16 -3.59
C ALA A 66 -2.52 13.11 -2.69
N GLY A 67 -1.46 12.45 -3.18
CA GLY A 67 -0.71 11.43 -2.48
C GLY A 67 -1.31 10.03 -2.58
N PHE A 68 -0.75 9.09 -1.80
CA PHE A 68 -1.07 7.67 -1.92
C PHE A 68 -2.49 7.34 -1.44
N ALA A 69 -2.87 7.78 -0.24
CA ALA A 69 -4.18 7.48 0.32
C ALA A 69 -5.32 8.03 -0.55
N SER A 70 -5.26 9.33 -0.88
CA SER A 70 -6.31 10.00 -1.64
C SER A 70 -6.41 9.48 -3.08
N GLY A 71 -5.27 9.24 -3.75
CA GLY A 71 -5.25 8.66 -5.08
C GLY A 71 -5.91 7.27 -5.14
N ASN A 72 -5.58 6.39 -4.19
CA ASN A 72 -6.22 5.07 -4.08
C ASN A 72 -7.71 5.18 -3.70
N ASN A 73 -8.09 6.14 -2.85
CA ASN A 73 -9.49 6.35 -2.47
C ASN A 73 -10.36 6.81 -3.64
N VAL A 74 -9.82 7.57 -4.60
CA VAL A 74 -10.52 7.88 -5.86
C VAL A 74 -10.89 6.59 -6.60
N GLY A 75 -9.92 5.70 -6.79
CA GLY A 75 -10.17 4.39 -7.42
C GLY A 75 -11.15 3.53 -6.62
N TYR A 76 -11.03 3.53 -5.29
CA TYR A 76 -11.91 2.78 -4.40
C TYR A 76 -13.37 3.26 -4.51
N SER A 77 -13.61 4.57 -4.42
CA SER A 77 -14.97 5.14 -4.51
C SER A 77 -15.58 4.90 -5.88
N TYR A 78 -14.83 5.16 -6.95
CA TYR A 78 -15.27 4.87 -8.32
C TYR A 78 -15.67 3.39 -8.50
N THR A 79 -14.81 2.49 -8.01
CA THR A 79 -15.05 1.03 -8.12
C THR A 79 -16.28 0.61 -7.33
N LYS A 80 -16.45 1.13 -6.11
CA LYS A 80 -17.59 0.85 -5.24
C LYS A 80 -18.90 1.27 -5.90
N GLU A 81 -18.95 2.46 -6.48
CA GLU A 81 -20.16 3.02 -7.11
C GLU A 81 -20.51 2.30 -8.42
N LYS A 82 -19.50 2.05 -9.27
CA LYS A 82 -19.73 1.53 -10.61
C LYS A 82 -19.93 0.02 -10.67
N TYR A 83 -19.19 -0.75 -9.87
CA TYR A 83 -19.08 -2.20 -10.04
C TYR A 83 -19.64 -3.02 -8.87
N ASN A 84 -19.72 -2.46 -7.66
CA ASN A 84 -20.17 -3.15 -6.46
C ASN A 84 -19.52 -4.56 -6.28
N PRO A 85 -18.18 -4.66 -6.23
CA PRO A 85 -17.46 -5.93 -6.28
C PRO A 85 -17.53 -6.73 -4.98
N ASP A 86 -17.18 -8.04 -5.08
CA ASP A 86 -16.95 -8.90 -3.90
C ASP A 86 -15.62 -8.60 -3.22
N PHE A 87 -14.62 -8.23 -4.05
CA PHE A 87 -13.26 -7.89 -3.60
C PHE A 87 -12.72 -6.69 -4.37
N MET A 88 -12.03 -5.80 -3.66
CA MET A 88 -11.16 -4.78 -4.22
C MET A 88 -9.73 -5.08 -3.82
N ILE A 89 -8.82 -5.06 -4.78
CA ILE A 89 -7.40 -5.29 -4.59
C ILE A 89 -6.67 -4.00 -4.95
N ILE A 90 -6.20 -3.29 -3.94
CA ILE A 90 -5.37 -2.10 -4.15
C ILE A 90 -3.93 -2.56 -4.18
N MET A 91 -3.24 -2.27 -5.29
CA MET A 91 -1.84 -2.64 -5.46
C MET A 91 -1.04 -1.54 -6.15
N ASN A 92 0.24 -1.48 -5.79
CA ASN A 92 1.17 -0.57 -6.44
C ASN A 92 1.39 -0.98 -7.90
N ASN A 93 1.76 -0.03 -8.75
CA ASN A 93 2.04 -0.29 -10.15
C ASN A 93 3.37 -1.04 -10.42
N ASP A 94 4.19 -1.24 -9.39
CA ASP A 94 5.42 -2.07 -9.42
C ASP A 94 5.22 -3.44 -8.74
N VAL A 95 3.98 -3.92 -8.69
CA VAL A 95 3.60 -5.24 -8.15
C VAL A 95 3.02 -6.11 -9.25
N GLU A 96 3.42 -7.37 -9.30
CA GLU A 96 2.92 -8.40 -10.22
C GLU A 96 2.29 -9.56 -9.48
N LEU A 97 1.20 -10.12 -9.99
CA LEU A 97 0.60 -11.35 -9.44
C LEU A 97 1.51 -12.54 -9.72
N ALA A 98 1.84 -13.31 -8.67
CA ALA A 98 2.70 -14.49 -8.79
C ALA A 98 1.95 -15.82 -8.60
N SER A 99 0.80 -15.81 -7.93
CA SER A 99 0.00 -17.00 -7.74
C SER A 99 -0.76 -17.38 -9.02
N GLU A 100 -0.68 -18.63 -9.41
CA GLU A 100 -1.65 -19.25 -10.30
C GLU A 100 -3.00 -19.41 -9.59
N ASN A 101 -4.12 -19.36 -10.33
CA ASN A 101 -5.49 -19.49 -9.81
C ASN A 101 -5.74 -18.52 -8.64
N PHE A 102 -5.33 -17.27 -8.83
CA PHE A 102 -5.35 -16.25 -7.77
C PHE A 102 -6.77 -16.02 -7.25
N ASP A 103 -7.74 -15.90 -8.13
CA ASP A 103 -9.15 -15.65 -7.79
C ASP A 103 -9.80 -16.85 -7.08
N GLU A 104 -9.52 -18.07 -7.50
CA GLU A 104 -10.01 -19.29 -6.84
C GLU A 104 -9.46 -19.38 -5.41
N LYS A 105 -8.15 -19.21 -5.24
CA LYS A 105 -7.51 -19.19 -3.91
C LYS A 105 -8.06 -18.08 -3.02
N LEU A 106 -8.27 -16.89 -3.57
CA LEU A 106 -8.85 -15.77 -2.82
C LEU A 106 -10.26 -16.12 -2.32
N ARG A 107 -11.09 -16.70 -3.18
CA ARG A 107 -12.46 -17.12 -2.83
C ARG A 107 -12.46 -18.24 -1.80
N GLU A 108 -11.55 -19.21 -1.92
CA GLU A 108 -11.40 -20.31 -0.95
C GLU A 108 -10.99 -19.79 0.43
N VAL A 109 -9.96 -18.92 0.50
CA VAL A 109 -9.53 -18.27 1.74
C VAL A 109 -10.69 -17.47 2.34
N TYR A 110 -11.41 -16.69 1.53
CA TYR A 110 -12.54 -15.90 2.03
C TYR A 110 -13.70 -16.78 2.51
N LYS A 111 -14.01 -17.87 1.82
CA LYS A 111 -15.05 -18.82 2.24
C LYS A 111 -14.77 -19.38 3.62
N LYS A 112 -13.51 -19.70 3.89
CA LYS A 112 -13.05 -20.28 5.17
C LYS A 112 -12.94 -19.22 6.28
N GLU A 113 -12.35 -18.07 5.98
CA GLU A 113 -11.88 -17.13 7.00
C GLU A 113 -12.81 -15.94 7.23
N LYS A 114 -13.60 -15.54 6.22
CA LYS A 114 -14.50 -14.35 6.31
C LYS A 114 -13.78 -13.11 6.81
N PHE A 115 -12.63 -12.80 6.21
CA PHE A 115 -11.84 -11.63 6.55
C PHE A 115 -12.48 -10.31 6.03
N PHE A 116 -12.14 -9.20 6.67
CA PHE A 116 -12.38 -7.84 6.16
C PHE A 116 -11.26 -7.42 5.22
N ILE A 117 -10.00 -7.63 5.65
CA ILE A 117 -8.80 -7.28 4.89
C ILE A 117 -7.84 -8.46 4.90
N LEU A 118 -7.22 -8.71 3.73
CA LEU A 118 -6.16 -9.70 3.57
C LEU A 118 -4.92 -9.07 2.92
N GLY A 119 -3.75 -9.34 3.49
CA GLY A 119 -2.45 -9.12 2.87
C GLY A 119 -1.89 -10.42 2.31
N PRO A 120 -1.53 -10.47 1.02
CA PRO A 120 -0.84 -11.61 0.45
C PRO A 120 0.63 -11.68 0.91
N ASP A 121 1.31 -12.77 0.60
CA ASP A 121 2.76 -12.85 0.66
C ASP A 121 3.36 -11.94 -0.42
N ILE A 122 4.05 -10.90 0.02
CA ILE A 122 4.69 -9.91 -0.84
C ILE A 122 6.19 -10.16 -0.81
N TYR A 123 6.73 -10.66 -1.91
CA TYR A 123 8.16 -10.89 -2.05
C TYR A 123 8.83 -9.78 -2.84
N SER A 124 9.78 -9.09 -2.20
CA SER A 124 10.60 -8.09 -2.87
C SER A 124 11.67 -8.75 -3.72
N THR A 125 11.63 -8.54 -5.04
CA THR A 125 12.68 -9.01 -5.97
C THR A 125 13.96 -8.18 -5.83
N THR A 126 13.86 -6.91 -5.41
CA THR A 126 15.00 -6.00 -5.22
C THR A 126 15.82 -6.34 -3.98
N TYR A 127 15.15 -6.73 -2.87
CA TYR A 127 15.83 -7.00 -1.59
C TYR A 127 15.84 -8.49 -1.22
N GLU A 128 15.24 -9.34 -2.06
CA GLU A 128 15.16 -10.80 -1.88
C GLU A 128 14.62 -11.20 -0.50
N LEU A 129 13.46 -10.63 -0.13
CA LEU A 129 12.84 -10.89 1.16
C LEU A 129 11.31 -10.65 1.14
N HIS A 130 10.62 -11.27 2.09
CA HIS A 130 9.20 -11.08 2.34
C HIS A 130 8.95 -9.75 3.08
N GLN A 131 7.85 -9.07 2.74
CA GLN A 131 7.53 -7.74 3.24
C GLN A 131 6.22 -7.67 4.03
N SER A 132 5.33 -8.64 3.87
CA SER A 132 4.06 -8.77 4.58
C SER A 132 4.07 -10.07 5.41
N PRO A 133 3.60 -10.03 6.67
CA PRO A 133 3.20 -8.85 7.43
C PRO A 133 4.41 -7.97 7.82
N LYS A 134 4.17 -6.68 8.07
CA LYS A 134 5.24 -5.75 8.49
C LYS A 134 5.77 -6.04 9.89
N ARG A 135 4.89 -6.43 10.78
CA ARG A 135 5.13 -6.79 12.19
C ARG A 135 3.96 -7.64 12.71
N LEU A 136 4.09 -8.25 13.87
CA LEU A 136 3.02 -9.08 14.46
C LEU A 136 2.14 -8.32 15.47
N GLU A 137 2.56 -7.15 15.91
CA GLU A 137 1.89 -6.36 16.94
C GLU A 137 1.39 -5.02 16.38
N HIS A 138 0.27 -4.54 16.87
CA HIS A 138 -0.25 -3.22 16.54
C HIS A 138 0.65 -2.11 17.09
N TYR A 139 0.58 -0.93 16.49
CA TYR A 139 1.26 0.26 17.02
C TYR A 139 0.55 0.78 18.27
N THR A 140 1.32 1.08 19.30
CA THR A 140 0.83 1.79 20.47
C THR A 140 0.90 3.30 20.29
N TYR A 141 0.08 4.05 21.02
CA TYR A 141 0.12 5.52 21.01
C TYR A 141 1.51 6.06 21.33
N GLN A 142 2.21 5.48 22.32
CA GLN A 142 3.55 5.90 22.72
C GLN A 142 4.61 5.67 21.62
N GLU A 143 4.50 4.56 20.89
CA GLU A 143 5.38 4.29 19.74
C GLU A 143 5.16 5.35 18.65
N VAL A 144 3.90 5.65 18.28
CA VAL A 144 3.58 6.64 17.25
C VAL A 144 4.01 8.04 17.67
N LEU A 145 3.79 8.43 18.94
CA LEU A 145 4.24 9.71 19.51
C LEU A 145 5.77 9.84 19.45
N SER A 146 6.49 8.78 19.81
CA SER A 146 7.95 8.73 19.73
C SER A 146 8.45 8.92 18.30
N LEU A 147 7.81 8.24 17.31
CA LEU A 147 8.11 8.37 15.88
C LEU A 147 7.82 9.79 15.38
N HIS A 148 6.67 10.36 15.74
CA HIS A 148 6.29 11.72 15.37
C HIS A 148 7.32 12.74 15.87
N ASN A 149 7.72 12.66 17.13
CA ASN A 149 8.74 13.52 17.71
C ASN A 149 10.12 13.37 17.06
N LYS A 150 10.49 12.13 16.68
CA LYS A 150 11.73 11.84 15.94
C LYS A 150 11.71 12.48 14.55
N PHE A 151 10.61 12.36 13.81
CA PHE A 151 10.48 12.95 12.47
C PHE A 151 10.40 14.48 12.54
N ASN A 152 9.78 15.05 13.55
CA ASN A 152 9.78 16.49 13.81
C ASN A 152 11.20 17.07 13.89
N LYS A 153 12.08 16.42 14.68
CA LYS A 153 13.50 16.80 14.81
C LYS A 153 14.31 16.57 13.53
N SER A 154 13.86 15.69 12.64
CA SER A 154 14.60 15.30 11.43
C SER A 154 14.14 16.04 10.17
N LYS A 155 13.28 17.07 10.28
CA LYS A 155 12.84 17.90 9.14
C LYS A 155 13.93 18.80 8.62
N GLU A 156 14.85 19.25 9.49
CA GLU A 156 15.91 20.19 9.14
C GLU A 156 17.13 19.47 8.57
N ILE A 157 17.81 20.16 7.66
CA ILE A 157 19.05 19.66 7.05
C ILE A 157 20.18 19.77 8.06
N THR A 158 20.52 18.67 8.73
CA THR A 158 21.66 18.58 9.62
C THR A 158 22.84 17.86 8.95
N LEU A 159 24.06 18.06 9.46
CA LEU A 159 25.23 17.32 9.00
C LEU A 159 25.04 15.80 9.12
N PHE A 160 24.36 15.39 10.19
CA PHE A 160 23.99 13.98 10.43
C PHE A 160 23.05 13.45 9.33
N LEU A 161 22.07 14.25 8.89
CA LEU A 161 21.16 13.87 7.82
C LEU A 161 21.89 13.71 6.47
N LYS A 162 22.87 14.60 6.18
CA LYS A 162 23.74 14.49 4.99
C LYS A 162 24.55 13.19 5.02
N LEU A 163 25.19 12.89 6.16
CA LEU A 163 25.98 11.66 6.33
C LEU A 163 25.10 10.40 6.19
N LYS A 164 23.93 10.39 6.82
CA LYS A 164 22.95 9.29 6.72
C LYS A 164 22.44 9.11 5.28
N SER A 165 22.22 10.19 4.56
CA SER A 165 21.80 10.18 3.16
C SER A 165 22.90 9.61 2.26
N TRP A 166 24.16 9.99 2.50
CA TRP A 166 25.32 9.47 1.79
C TRP A 166 25.50 7.96 2.03
N LEU A 167 25.35 7.47 3.26
CA LEU A 167 25.38 6.03 3.56
C LEU A 167 24.26 5.26 2.85
N LYS A 168 23.06 5.85 2.76
CA LYS A 168 21.92 5.25 2.04
C LYS A 168 22.04 5.29 0.52
N SER A 169 22.94 6.11 -0.05
CA SER A 169 23.19 6.12 -1.49
C SER A 169 23.97 4.88 -1.96
N ASN A 170 24.59 4.14 -1.04
CA ASN A 170 25.24 2.89 -1.33
C ASN A 170 24.22 1.74 -1.28
N ASP A 171 23.92 1.14 -2.44
CA ASP A 171 22.90 0.11 -2.60
C ASP A 171 23.18 -1.14 -1.74
N PHE A 172 24.45 -1.54 -1.63
CA PHE A 172 24.85 -2.69 -0.83
C PHE A 172 24.56 -2.46 0.66
N LEU A 173 24.94 -1.29 1.20
CA LEU A 173 24.68 -0.94 2.60
C LEU A 173 23.18 -0.82 2.88
N ARG A 174 22.43 -0.26 1.94
CA ARG A 174 20.99 -0.13 2.03
C ARG A 174 20.31 -1.50 2.10
N THR A 175 20.65 -2.40 1.20
CA THR A 175 20.13 -3.77 1.14
C THR A 175 20.48 -4.54 2.41
N PHE A 176 21.72 -4.48 2.87
CA PHE A 176 22.17 -5.15 4.08
C PHE A 176 21.40 -4.65 5.34
N VAL A 177 21.25 -3.34 5.48
CA VAL A 177 20.48 -2.75 6.61
C VAL A 177 19.01 -3.14 6.54
N TYR A 178 18.42 -3.20 5.34
CA TYR A 178 17.03 -3.58 5.17
C TYR A 178 16.81 -5.07 5.49
N GLN A 179 17.63 -5.94 4.95
CA GLN A 179 17.59 -7.38 5.22
C GLN A 179 17.80 -7.70 6.71
N SER A 180 18.75 -7.02 7.39
CA SER A 180 18.97 -7.23 8.82
C SER A 180 17.77 -6.84 9.68
N ARG A 181 17.03 -5.79 9.31
CA ARG A 181 15.81 -5.36 10.01
C ARG A 181 14.66 -6.34 9.85
N VAL A 182 14.51 -6.96 8.69
CA VAL A 182 13.46 -7.96 8.45
C VAL A 182 13.80 -9.27 9.16
N LYS A 183 15.05 -9.74 9.06
CA LYS A 183 15.51 -10.95 9.76
C LYS A 183 15.39 -10.87 11.29
N SER A 184 15.44 -9.66 11.85
CA SER A 184 15.30 -9.45 13.30
C SER A 184 13.86 -9.61 13.82
N LYS A 185 12.86 -9.79 12.94
CA LYS A 185 11.44 -9.83 13.33
C LYS A 185 10.90 -11.22 13.66
N ASP A 186 11.67 -12.27 13.39
CA ASP A 186 11.31 -13.69 13.67
C ASP A 186 9.92 -14.08 13.13
N ILE A 187 9.56 -13.60 11.92
CA ILE A 187 8.29 -13.88 11.26
C ILE A 187 8.45 -15.10 10.34
N ASP A 188 7.64 -16.12 10.54
CA ASP A 188 7.54 -17.29 9.66
C ASP A 188 6.51 -17.02 8.54
N PHE A 189 6.99 -16.55 7.39
CA PHE A 189 6.14 -16.18 6.26
C PHE A 189 5.39 -17.35 5.59
N THR A 190 5.58 -18.57 6.06
CA THR A 190 4.81 -19.74 5.60
C THR A 190 3.51 -19.94 6.35
N LYS A 191 3.28 -19.19 7.45
CA LYS A 191 2.10 -19.28 8.32
C LYS A 191 1.10 -18.18 8.07
N ILE A 192 -0.16 -18.46 8.35
CA ILE A 192 -1.21 -17.45 8.42
C ILE A 192 -1.08 -16.67 9.74
N TYR A 193 -1.27 -15.36 9.67
CA TYR A 193 -1.34 -14.48 10.84
C TYR A 193 -2.63 -13.67 10.80
N TYR A 194 -3.20 -13.42 11.98
CA TYR A 194 -4.44 -12.66 12.15
C TYR A 194 -4.16 -11.38 12.91
N ASN A 195 -4.90 -10.32 12.57
CA ASN A 195 -4.85 -9.02 13.24
C ASN A 195 -3.41 -8.48 13.33
N VAL A 196 -2.75 -8.41 12.20
CA VAL A 196 -1.36 -7.97 12.05
C VAL A 196 -1.24 -6.85 11.03
N PRO A 197 -0.33 -5.87 11.24
CA PRO A 197 -0.05 -4.82 10.27
C PRO A 197 0.47 -5.37 8.93
N LEU A 198 -0.26 -5.11 7.86
CA LEU A 198 0.02 -5.56 6.51
C LEU A 198 0.93 -4.58 5.76
N HIS A 199 1.47 -5.01 4.62
CA HIS A 199 2.24 -4.15 3.74
C HIS A 199 1.36 -3.50 2.66
N GLY A 200 1.55 -2.20 2.41
CA GLY A 200 0.67 -1.39 1.56
C GLY A 200 0.82 -1.59 0.06
N SER A 201 1.81 -2.36 -0.42
CA SER A 201 1.97 -2.54 -1.86
C SER A 201 0.92 -3.47 -2.49
N CYS A 202 0.24 -4.29 -1.67
CA CYS A 202 -0.93 -5.06 -2.10
C CYS A 202 -1.84 -5.34 -0.88
N VAL A 203 -3.08 -4.84 -0.94
CA VAL A 203 -4.09 -5.01 0.12
C VAL A 203 -5.40 -5.42 -0.52
N ILE A 204 -6.01 -6.48 0.00
CA ILE A 204 -7.25 -7.06 -0.50
C ILE A 204 -8.37 -6.73 0.48
N TYR A 205 -9.39 -6.02 0.01
CA TYR A 205 -10.59 -5.67 0.75
C TYR A 205 -11.73 -6.55 0.32
N SER A 206 -12.39 -7.22 1.27
CA SER A 206 -13.59 -8.00 0.99
C SER A 206 -14.84 -7.13 1.02
N LYS A 207 -15.95 -7.67 0.52
CA LYS A 207 -17.25 -7.00 0.59
C LYS A 207 -17.67 -6.61 2.01
N LEU A 208 -17.23 -7.36 3.05
CA LEU A 208 -17.48 -6.99 4.44
C LEU A 208 -16.90 -5.64 4.83
N PHE A 209 -15.72 -5.28 4.29
CA PHE A 209 -15.11 -3.97 4.47
C PHE A 209 -15.75 -2.93 3.55
N ILE A 210 -15.89 -3.26 2.26
CA ILE A 210 -16.40 -2.37 1.22
C ILE A 210 -17.79 -1.81 1.57
N ASP A 211 -18.66 -2.64 2.13
CA ASP A 211 -20.02 -2.22 2.49
C ASP A 211 -20.06 -1.28 3.72
N LYS A 212 -19.05 -1.34 4.59
CA LYS A 212 -19.01 -0.59 5.85
C LYS A 212 -18.19 0.69 5.79
N GLU A 213 -17.15 0.71 4.97
CA GLU A 213 -16.17 1.81 4.96
C GLU A 213 -16.31 2.64 3.68
N GLU A 214 -16.24 3.94 3.85
CA GLU A 214 -16.30 4.91 2.75
C GLU A 214 -14.96 4.97 1.99
N PHE A 215 -13.84 4.78 2.70
CA PHE A 215 -12.49 4.88 2.16
C PHE A 215 -11.68 3.60 2.41
N ALA A 216 -10.78 3.29 1.47
CA ALA A 216 -9.80 2.22 1.64
C ALA A 216 -8.73 2.60 2.67
N PHE A 217 -8.27 3.85 2.61
CA PHE A 217 -7.27 4.42 3.52
C PHE A 217 -7.79 5.69 4.17
N GLN A 218 -7.39 5.93 5.43
CA GLN A 218 -7.69 7.15 6.14
C GLN A 218 -7.22 8.38 5.35
N PRO A 219 -8.10 9.33 5.02
CA PRO A 219 -7.69 10.58 4.39
C PRO A 219 -6.72 11.41 5.25
N GLY A 220 -5.91 12.24 4.59
CA GLY A 220 -5.02 13.19 5.24
C GLY A 220 -3.56 12.79 5.30
N THR A 221 -3.18 11.58 4.89
CA THR A 221 -1.80 11.19 4.63
C THR A 221 -1.45 11.43 3.16
N PHE A 222 -0.27 12.02 2.91
CA PHE A 222 0.26 12.11 1.55
C PHE A 222 1.03 10.83 1.18
N PHE A 223 1.87 10.36 2.10
CA PHE A 223 2.67 9.14 1.91
C PHE A 223 3.15 8.58 3.25
N TYR A 224 3.22 7.25 3.38
CA TYR A 224 3.58 6.48 4.59
C TYR A 224 2.50 6.45 5.67
N TYR A 225 2.48 5.38 6.44
CA TYR A 225 1.58 5.04 7.55
C TYR A 225 0.12 4.76 7.17
N GLU A 226 -0.25 4.74 5.90
CA GLU A 226 -1.62 4.43 5.47
C GLU A 226 -2.09 3.06 5.98
N THR A 227 -1.25 2.05 5.84
CA THR A 227 -1.60 0.67 6.28
C THR A 227 -1.47 0.47 7.78
N GLU A 228 -0.60 1.21 8.45
CA GLU A 228 -0.50 1.22 9.91
C GLU A 228 -1.73 1.87 10.55
N ILE A 229 -2.24 2.95 9.94
CA ILE A 229 -3.49 3.59 10.36
C ILE A 229 -4.68 2.66 10.08
N LEU A 230 -4.71 2.04 8.90
CA LEU A 230 -5.74 1.06 8.53
C LEU A 230 -5.78 -0.13 9.50
N ASP A 231 -4.61 -0.68 9.85
CA ASP A 231 -4.47 -1.74 10.85
C ASP A 231 -5.07 -1.33 12.20
N TYR A 232 -4.73 -0.12 12.68
CA TYR A 232 -5.26 0.39 13.94
C TYR A 232 -6.78 0.59 13.91
N ILE A 233 -7.32 1.14 12.82
CA ILE A 233 -8.78 1.29 12.64
C ILE A 233 -9.47 -0.08 12.65
N CYS A 234 -8.93 -1.05 11.91
CA CYS A 234 -9.48 -2.41 11.88
C CYS A 234 -9.43 -3.07 13.25
N TYR A 235 -8.33 -2.93 13.97
CA TYR A 235 -8.19 -3.42 15.35
C TYR A 235 -9.25 -2.82 16.27
N LYS A 236 -9.48 -1.49 16.21
CA LYS A 236 -10.47 -0.80 17.05
C LYS A 236 -11.93 -1.12 16.68
N LYS A 237 -12.18 -1.41 15.40
CA LYS A 237 -13.52 -1.81 14.92
C LYS A 237 -13.74 -3.33 14.97
N GLU A 238 -12.78 -4.08 15.50
CA GLU A 238 -12.81 -5.55 15.56
C GLU A 238 -12.99 -6.21 14.17
N TYR A 239 -12.45 -5.59 13.12
CA TYR A 239 -12.45 -6.13 11.78
C TYR A 239 -11.33 -7.16 11.65
N LYS A 240 -11.68 -8.38 11.27
CA LYS A 240 -10.70 -9.44 11.06
C LYS A 240 -9.78 -9.10 9.89
N THR A 241 -8.53 -8.80 10.19
CA THR A 241 -7.45 -8.70 9.21
C THR A 241 -6.61 -9.97 9.22
N MET A 242 -6.01 -10.33 8.08
CA MET A 242 -5.16 -11.49 8.00
C MET A 242 -4.05 -11.36 6.97
N TYR A 243 -2.95 -12.02 7.23
CA TYR A 243 -1.93 -12.35 6.24
C TYR A 243 -2.10 -13.81 5.81
N SER A 244 -2.01 -14.07 4.51
CA SER A 244 -2.04 -15.43 3.98
C SER A 244 -0.91 -15.68 2.97
N PRO A 245 -0.09 -16.72 3.17
CA PRO A 245 0.95 -17.12 2.21
C PRO A 245 0.39 -17.85 0.97
N GLU A 246 -0.90 -18.15 0.93
CA GLU A 246 -1.55 -18.84 -0.20
C GLU A 246 -1.63 -17.95 -1.44
N LEU A 247 -1.73 -16.63 -1.24
CA LEU A 247 -1.70 -15.63 -2.29
C LEU A 247 -0.33 -14.95 -2.31
N LYS A 248 0.30 -14.88 -3.48
CA LYS A 248 1.66 -14.34 -3.64
C LYS A 248 1.70 -13.26 -4.70
N VAL A 249 2.49 -12.22 -4.42
CA VAL A 249 2.81 -11.16 -5.37
C VAL A 249 4.31 -10.84 -5.32
N LEU A 250 4.86 -10.39 -6.45
CA LEU A 250 6.22 -9.88 -6.57
C LEU A 250 6.20 -8.37 -6.53
N HIS A 251 7.14 -7.77 -5.82
CA HIS A 251 7.25 -6.31 -5.67
C HIS A 251 8.63 -5.85 -6.13
N HIS A 252 8.68 -5.11 -7.24
CA HIS A 252 9.92 -4.70 -7.90
C HIS A 252 10.57 -3.45 -7.31
N GLN A 253 9.93 -2.82 -6.40
CA GLN A 253 10.28 -1.69 -5.53
C GLN A 253 11.08 -0.50 -6.11
N ASN A 254 10.68 0.69 -5.66
CA ASN A 254 11.38 1.97 -5.88
C ASN A 254 11.39 2.51 -7.32
N VAL A 255 10.65 1.94 -8.25
CA VAL A 255 10.71 2.37 -9.63
C VAL A 255 10.21 3.82 -9.74
N SER A 256 8.99 4.12 -9.30
CA SER A 256 8.41 5.48 -9.35
C SER A 256 9.17 6.47 -8.45
N THR A 257 9.57 6.08 -7.23
CA THR A 257 10.27 6.98 -6.30
C THR A 257 11.70 7.34 -6.76
N ASN A 258 12.36 6.44 -7.50
CA ASN A 258 13.71 6.72 -8.04
C ASN A 258 13.66 7.67 -9.24
N VAL A 259 12.59 7.63 -10.03
CA VAL A 259 12.38 8.55 -11.15
C VAL A 259 12.14 9.98 -10.63
N VAL A 260 11.38 10.14 -9.54
CA VAL A 260 11.06 11.47 -8.97
C VAL A 260 12.26 12.13 -8.28
N TYR A 261 13.10 11.35 -7.60
CA TYR A 261 14.19 11.89 -6.76
C TYR A 261 15.56 11.36 -7.19
N ASN A 262 16.23 12.10 -8.08
CA ASN A 262 17.62 11.83 -8.47
C ASN A 262 18.64 12.11 -7.34
N ASN A 263 18.22 12.61 -6.17
CA ASN A 263 19.08 12.98 -5.06
C ASN A 263 18.57 12.35 -3.75
N MET A 264 19.37 11.46 -3.15
CA MET A 264 19.04 10.74 -1.92
C MET A 264 18.76 11.67 -0.73
N LEU A 265 19.39 12.85 -0.65
CA LEU A 265 19.12 13.81 0.40
C LEU A 265 17.71 14.41 0.25
N LYS A 266 17.31 14.82 -0.96
CA LYS A 266 15.96 15.32 -1.25
C LYS A 266 14.91 14.25 -0.95
N LYS A 267 15.16 13.00 -1.38
CA LYS A 267 14.30 11.85 -1.07
C LYS A 267 14.14 11.64 0.44
N THR A 268 15.23 11.76 1.21
CA THR A 268 15.21 11.59 2.67
C THR A 268 14.46 12.72 3.37
N ILE A 269 14.62 13.97 2.92
CA ILE A 269 13.89 15.14 3.46
C ILE A 269 12.39 15.00 3.20
N PHE A 270 12.03 14.67 1.95
CA PHE A 270 10.65 14.42 1.59
C PHE A 270 10.03 13.30 2.45
N ALA A 271 10.71 12.16 2.57
CA ALA A 271 10.25 11.05 3.40
C ALA A 271 10.07 11.46 4.87
N ASN A 272 11.00 12.24 5.45
CA ASN A 272 10.87 12.71 6.83
C ASN A 272 9.68 13.66 7.01
N LYS A 273 9.41 14.53 6.03
CA LYS A 273 8.24 15.43 6.03
C LYS A 273 6.95 14.62 6.01
N CYS A 274 6.81 13.71 5.03
CA CYS A 274 5.61 12.86 4.92
C CYS A 274 5.41 12.00 6.18
N ASN A 275 6.47 11.37 6.70
CA ASN A 275 6.39 10.59 7.94
C ASN A 275 5.94 11.44 9.14
N TYR A 276 6.39 12.69 9.25
CA TYR A 276 5.95 13.60 10.31
C TYR A 276 4.46 13.91 10.17
N GLU A 277 4.00 14.29 8.98
CA GLU A 277 2.60 14.63 8.70
C GLU A 277 1.70 13.40 8.95
N SER A 278 2.06 12.25 8.40
CA SER A 278 1.27 11.02 8.52
C SER A 278 1.23 10.45 9.94
N THR A 279 2.31 10.55 10.71
CA THR A 279 2.26 10.18 12.14
C THR A 279 1.40 11.15 12.96
N GLY A 280 1.29 12.42 12.55
CA GLY A 280 0.34 13.38 13.14
C GLY A 280 -1.12 13.00 12.86
N VAL A 281 -1.43 12.54 11.63
CA VAL A 281 -2.76 11.99 11.30
C VAL A 281 -3.03 10.73 12.13
N PHE A 282 -2.04 9.83 12.26
CA PHE A 282 -2.18 8.61 13.05
C PHE A 282 -2.51 8.89 14.51
N LEU A 283 -1.81 9.85 15.14
CA LEU A 283 -2.11 10.25 16.53
C LEU A 283 -3.55 10.76 16.67
N LYS A 284 -4.02 11.61 15.76
CA LYS A 284 -5.41 12.10 15.76
C LYS A 284 -6.43 10.96 15.63
N VAL A 285 -6.16 9.98 14.77
CA VAL A 285 -7.02 8.80 14.65
C VAL A 285 -7.03 8.00 15.96
N MET A 286 -5.88 7.81 16.60
CA MET A 286 -5.80 7.11 17.89
C MET A 286 -6.57 7.85 19.00
N GLU A 287 -6.46 9.18 19.04
CA GLU A 287 -7.16 10.05 19.99
C GLU A 287 -8.68 9.98 19.81
N SER A 288 -9.18 10.01 18.57
CA SER A 288 -10.61 9.94 18.28
C SER A 288 -11.26 8.63 18.78
N PHE A 289 -10.53 7.52 18.76
CA PHE A 289 -11.01 6.25 19.33
C PHE A 289 -10.97 6.23 20.87
N GLN A 290 -10.10 7.01 21.51
CA GLN A 290 -10.07 7.13 22.97
C GLN A 290 -11.22 7.98 23.48
N GLU A 291 -11.53 9.09 22.84
CA GLU A 291 -12.64 9.99 23.18
C GLU A 291 -14.00 9.29 23.03
N ASN A 292 -14.21 8.55 21.94
CA ASN A 292 -15.44 7.78 21.70
C ASN A 292 -15.59 6.54 22.60
N GLY A 293 -14.53 6.07 23.24
CA GLY A 293 -14.56 4.94 24.17
C GLY A 293 -14.84 5.30 25.64
N VAL A 294 -14.86 6.59 25.97
CA VAL A 294 -15.17 7.07 27.33
C VAL A 294 -16.68 7.18 27.58
N ASP A 295 -17.49 7.15 26.49
CA ASP A 295 -18.97 7.25 26.54
C ASP A 295 -19.70 5.90 26.43
N GLN A 296 -18.99 4.76 26.54
CA GLN A 296 -19.55 3.40 26.64
C GLN A 296 -19.11 2.72 27.96
#